data_4f0945a715356b5d4d17442490f99407
#
_entry.id   4f0945a715356b5d4d17442490f99407
#
_cell.length_a   1.000
_cell.length_b   1.000
_cell.length_c   1.000
_cell.angle_alpha   90.00
_cell.angle_beta   90.00
_cell.angle_gamma   90.00
#
_symmetry.space_group_name_H-M   'P 1'
#
loop_
_entity.id
_entity.type
_entity.pdbx_description
1 polymer ?
#
loop_
_entity_poly.entity_id
_entity_poly.type
_entity_poly.pdbx_seq_one_letter_code
_entity_poly.pdbx_strand_id
1 'polypeptide(L)'
;MPELPEVETVRRGLEKLILGKKISSIEIRYPKMIKTDLDEFQKEVPGQIIESMERRGKYLLFYLTDKVLISHLRMEGKYFYYLDQVPERKHAHVFFQFEDGGTLVYEDVRKFGTMELLAPDLLDAYFISKKLGPEPSEQDFDVQVFQAALAKSKKPIKTHLLDQTLVAGLGNIYVDEVLWRAQVHPARPSQTLPAEEGTAIHDQTIAVLGQAVEKGGSTIRTYTNAFGEDGTMQDFHQVYDKAGQECVRCGTIIEKIQLGGRGTHFCPQCQRRG
;
A
#
# COMPACT_ATOMS: atom_id res chain seq x y z
N MET A 1 7.89 -1.11 -3.24
CA MET A 1 6.47 -1.56 -3.33
C MET A 1 5.63 -0.44 -2.75
N PRO A 2 4.66 0.08 -3.46
CA PRO A 2 3.72 1.03 -2.87
C PRO A 2 3.08 0.45 -1.61
N GLU A 3 3.18 1.19 -0.50
CA GLU A 3 2.51 0.90 0.77
C GLU A 3 1.26 1.78 0.86
N LEU A 4 0.55 1.80 1.98
CA LEU A 4 -0.70 2.55 2.11
C LEU A 4 -0.59 4.03 1.67
N PRO A 5 0.45 4.80 2.09
CA PRO A 5 0.55 6.21 1.73
C PRO A 5 0.70 6.45 0.22
N GLU A 6 1.50 5.62 -0.45
CA GLU A 6 1.69 5.71 -1.90
C GLU A 6 0.39 5.35 -2.64
N VAL A 7 -0.33 4.32 -2.18
CA VAL A 7 -1.62 3.93 -2.79
C VAL A 7 -2.67 5.01 -2.58
N GLU A 8 -2.71 5.67 -1.41
CA GLU A 8 -3.61 6.78 -1.14
C GLU A 8 -3.29 7.99 -2.04
N THR A 9 -2.01 8.27 -2.26
CA THR A 9 -1.58 9.34 -3.16
C THR A 9 -2.00 9.06 -4.61
N VAL A 10 -1.85 7.82 -5.07
CA VAL A 10 -2.36 7.39 -6.39
C VAL A 10 -3.88 7.54 -6.46
N ARG A 11 -4.63 7.09 -5.44
CA ARG A 11 -6.09 7.23 -5.36
C ARG A 11 -6.53 8.68 -5.55
N ARG A 12 -5.94 9.59 -4.75
CA ARG A 12 -6.25 11.04 -4.80
C ARG A 12 -5.93 11.67 -6.16
N GLY A 13 -4.83 11.23 -6.76
CA GLY A 13 -4.43 11.68 -8.10
C GLY A 13 -5.40 11.19 -9.18
N LEU A 14 -5.74 9.92 -9.15
CA LEU A 14 -6.69 9.32 -10.10
C LEU A 14 -8.08 9.92 -9.97
N GLU A 15 -8.57 10.10 -8.75
CA GLU A 15 -9.88 10.71 -8.50
C GLU A 15 -10.04 12.06 -9.22
N LYS A 16 -9.03 12.93 -9.18
CA LYS A 16 -9.04 14.22 -9.89
C LYS A 16 -9.08 14.10 -11.41
N LEU A 17 -8.55 13.00 -11.96
CA LEU A 17 -8.36 12.81 -13.39
C LEU A 17 -9.53 12.07 -14.06
N ILE A 18 -10.12 11.10 -13.35
CA ILE A 18 -11.03 10.14 -13.98
C ILE A 18 -12.42 10.04 -13.33
N LEU A 19 -12.67 10.77 -12.22
CA LEU A 19 -13.98 10.77 -11.59
C LEU A 19 -15.06 11.27 -12.57
N GLY A 20 -16.19 10.56 -12.62
CA GLY A 20 -17.32 10.85 -13.52
C GLY A 20 -17.10 10.46 -14.98
N LYS A 21 -15.93 9.92 -15.35
CA LYS A 21 -15.66 9.50 -16.72
C LYS A 21 -16.28 8.14 -17.02
N LYS A 22 -16.84 8.01 -18.22
CA LYS A 22 -17.40 6.77 -18.74
C LYS A 22 -16.35 6.02 -19.57
N ILE A 23 -16.16 4.75 -19.26
CA ILE A 23 -15.22 3.87 -19.97
C ILE A 23 -15.89 3.45 -21.29
N SER A 24 -15.31 3.83 -22.42
CA SER A 24 -15.82 3.45 -23.75
C SER A 24 -15.32 2.08 -24.19
N SER A 25 -14.07 1.75 -23.89
CA SER A 25 -13.45 0.46 -24.23
C SER A 25 -12.25 0.16 -23.36
N ILE A 26 -11.80 -1.10 -23.39
CA ILE A 26 -10.57 -1.54 -22.73
C ILE A 26 -9.70 -2.35 -23.68
N GLU A 27 -8.37 -2.21 -23.53
CA GLU A 27 -7.39 -3.06 -24.19
C GLU A 27 -6.53 -3.75 -23.12
N ILE A 28 -6.41 -5.08 -23.19
CA ILE A 28 -5.64 -5.87 -22.21
C ILE A 28 -4.53 -6.60 -22.95
N ARG A 29 -3.28 -6.14 -22.78
CA ARG A 29 -2.08 -6.75 -23.38
C ARG A 29 -1.48 -7.88 -22.52
N TYR A 30 -1.77 -7.91 -21.23
CA TYR A 30 -1.30 -8.96 -20.33
C TYR A 30 -2.46 -9.53 -19.48
N PRO A 31 -3.20 -10.54 -20.00
CA PRO A 31 -4.40 -11.07 -19.34
C PRO A 31 -4.19 -11.69 -17.95
N LYS A 32 -2.98 -12.19 -17.65
CA LYS A 32 -2.68 -12.86 -16.36
C LYS A 32 -2.84 -11.97 -15.13
N MET A 33 -2.88 -10.64 -15.30
CA MET A 33 -3.14 -9.72 -14.18
C MET A 33 -4.62 -9.59 -13.84
N ILE A 34 -5.51 -9.91 -14.75
CA ILE A 34 -6.95 -9.94 -14.49
C ILE A 34 -7.26 -11.24 -13.72
N LYS A 35 -7.97 -11.12 -12.59
CA LYS A 35 -8.32 -12.24 -11.70
C LYS A 35 -9.77 -12.64 -11.78
N THR A 36 -10.61 -11.79 -12.33
CA THR A 36 -11.95 -12.14 -12.82
C THR A 36 -11.81 -12.91 -14.12
N ASP A 37 -12.83 -13.67 -14.52
CA ASP A 37 -12.91 -14.21 -15.86
C ASP A 37 -12.66 -13.12 -16.91
N LEU A 38 -11.80 -13.40 -17.89
CA LEU A 38 -11.34 -12.38 -18.84
C LEU A 38 -12.48 -11.87 -19.73
N ASP A 39 -13.33 -12.78 -20.20
CA ASP A 39 -14.47 -12.43 -21.08
C ASP A 39 -15.50 -11.61 -20.30
N GLU A 40 -15.75 -11.97 -19.02
CA GLU A 40 -16.58 -11.19 -18.12
C GLU A 40 -16.00 -9.78 -17.92
N PHE A 41 -14.70 -9.67 -17.62
CA PHE A 41 -14.05 -8.38 -17.41
C PHE A 41 -14.13 -7.49 -18.66
N GLN A 42 -13.87 -8.05 -19.84
CA GLN A 42 -13.94 -7.34 -21.13
C GLN A 42 -15.35 -6.90 -21.49
N LYS A 43 -16.35 -7.64 -21.08
CA LYS A 43 -17.76 -7.34 -21.33
C LYS A 43 -18.35 -6.33 -20.35
N GLU A 44 -18.02 -6.47 -19.05
CA GLU A 44 -18.70 -5.73 -17.98
C GLU A 44 -18.05 -4.37 -17.65
N VAL A 45 -16.76 -4.15 -18.00
CA VAL A 45 -16.09 -2.88 -17.70
C VAL A 45 -16.43 -1.76 -18.68
N PRO A 46 -16.51 -1.98 -20.02
CA PRO A 46 -16.97 -0.93 -20.93
C PRO A 46 -18.42 -0.50 -20.66
N GLY A 47 -18.69 0.79 -20.80
CA GLY A 47 -19.99 1.38 -20.53
C GLY A 47 -20.20 1.87 -19.10
N GLN A 48 -19.35 1.45 -18.17
CA GLN A 48 -19.40 1.87 -16.77
C GLN A 48 -18.84 3.28 -16.56
N ILE A 49 -19.39 4.00 -15.58
CA ILE A 49 -18.90 5.30 -15.14
C ILE A 49 -18.11 5.10 -13.84
N ILE A 50 -16.99 5.80 -13.68
CA ILE A 50 -16.24 5.83 -12.41
C ILE A 50 -16.94 6.81 -11.47
N GLU A 51 -17.70 6.29 -10.52
CA GLU A 51 -18.55 7.09 -9.62
C GLU A 51 -17.79 7.56 -8.38
N SER A 52 -16.87 6.76 -7.86
CA SER A 52 -15.97 7.15 -6.75
C SER A 52 -14.69 6.33 -6.75
N MET A 53 -13.71 6.83 -6.00
CA MET A 53 -12.42 6.16 -5.81
C MET A 53 -12.15 6.02 -4.32
N GLU A 54 -11.92 4.81 -3.87
CA GLU A 54 -11.56 4.51 -2.48
C GLU A 54 -10.27 3.69 -2.39
N ARG A 55 -9.83 3.44 -1.18
CA ARG A 55 -8.69 2.60 -0.86
C ARG A 55 -9.01 1.70 0.35
N ARG A 56 -8.52 0.46 0.30
CA ARG A 56 -8.53 -0.45 1.45
C ARG A 56 -7.16 -1.08 1.60
N GLY A 57 -6.41 -0.76 2.66
CA GLY A 57 -5.01 -1.16 2.82
C GLY A 57 -4.15 -0.69 1.64
N LYS A 58 -3.65 -1.62 0.84
CA LYS A 58 -2.85 -1.34 -0.37
C LYS A 58 -3.61 -1.59 -1.68
N TYR A 59 -4.94 -1.68 -1.60
CA TYR A 59 -5.82 -1.85 -2.75
C TYR A 59 -6.48 -0.54 -3.13
N LEU A 60 -6.51 -0.24 -4.42
CA LEU A 60 -7.34 0.80 -5.02
C LEU A 60 -8.70 0.21 -5.37
N LEU A 61 -9.75 0.94 -5.07
CA LEU A 61 -11.13 0.58 -5.34
C LEU A 61 -11.73 1.63 -6.27
N PHE A 62 -12.05 1.22 -7.50
CA PHE A 62 -12.78 2.04 -8.46
C PHE A 62 -14.24 1.60 -8.38
N TYR A 63 -15.08 2.41 -7.77
CA TYR A 63 -16.52 2.17 -7.78
C TYR A 63 -17.07 2.61 -9.14
N LEU A 64 -17.56 1.63 -9.87
CA LEU A 64 -18.21 1.81 -11.16
C LEU A 64 -19.72 1.82 -10.97
N THR A 65 -20.51 2.09 -12.01
CA THR A 65 -21.97 2.19 -11.93
C THR A 65 -22.63 1.01 -11.19
N ASP A 66 -22.19 -0.22 -11.43
CA ASP A 66 -22.75 -1.43 -10.80
C ASP A 66 -21.69 -2.46 -10.36
N LYS A 67 -20.42 -2.14 -10.49
CA LYS A 67 -19.29 -3.00 -10.14
C LYS A 67 -18.24 -2.24 -9.32
N VAL A 68 -17.37 -2.98 -8.67
CA VAL A 68 -16.13 -2.44 -8.07
C VAL A 68 -14.94 -3.10 -8.74
N LEU A 69 -14.08 -2.29 -9.36
CA LEU A 69 -12.79 -2.74 -9.86
C LEU A 69 -11.74 -2.57 -8.76
N ILE A 70 -11.21 -3.70 -8.28
CA ILE A 70 -10.16 -3.75 -7.27
C ILE A 70 -8.81 -3.86 -7.98
N SER A 71 -7.90 -2.93 -7.71
CA SER A 71 -6.54 -2.95 -8.25
C SER A 71 -5.51 -2.98 -7.15
N HIS A 72 -4.53 -3.89 -7.26
CA HIS A 72 -3.38 -3.95 -6.35
C HIS A 72 -2.08 -3.71 -7.12
N LEU A 73 -1.39 -2.63 -6.81
CA LEU A 73 -0.18 -2.19 -7.53
C LEU A 73 1.02 -3.12 -7.34
N ARG A 74 1.03 -3.92 -6.28
CA ARG A 74 2.13 -4.82 -5.90
C ARG A 74 3.47 -4.07 -5.78
N MET A 75 4.47 -4.43 -6.61
CA MET A 75 5.84 -3.92 -6.45
C MET A 75 6.10 -2.64 -7.24
N GLU A 76 5.59 -2.54 -8.47
CA GLU A 76 5.95 -1.50 -9.43
C GLU A 76 4.78 -1.03 -10.30
N GLY A 77 3.55 -1.46 -10.00
CA GLY A 77 2.36 -1.04 -10.74
C GLY A 77 2.14 0.47 -10.63
N LYS A 78 1.81 1.10 -11.75
CA LYS A 78 1.56 2.55 -11.87
C LYS A 78 0.40 2.80 -12.81
N TYR A 79 -0.29 3.92 -12.58
CA TYR A 79 -1.29 4.46 -13.48
C TYR A 79 -0.81 5.77 -14.09
N PHE A 80 -1.06 5.96 -15.39
CA PHE A 80 -0.80 7.18 -16.14
C PHE A 80 -2.05 7.56 -16.90
N TYR A 81 -2.38 8.85 -16.94
CA TYR A 81 -3.50 9.38 -17.68
C TYR A 81 -3.01 10.25 -18.85
N TYR A 82 -3.56 10.00 -20.04
CA TYR A 82 -3.25 10.72 -21.27
C TYR A 82 -4.53 11.31 -21.86
N LEU A 83 -4.51 12.60 -22.19
CA LEU A 83 -5.63 13.28 -22.90
C LEU A 83 -5.59 13.02 -24.40
N ASP A 84 -4.38 12.84 -24.93
CA ASP A 84 -4.12 12.64 -26.35
C ASP A 84 -3.56 11.23 -26.61
N GLN A 85 -2.78 11.11 -27.67
CA GLN A 85 -2.16 9.84 -28.05
C GLN A 85 -1.26 9.28 -26.94
N VAL A 86 -1.53 8.03 -26.55
CA VAL A 86 -0.70 7.30 -25.61
C VAL A 86 0.64 6.98 -26.28
N PRO A 87 1.79 7.39 -25.70
CA PRO A 87 3.08 7.04 -26.26
C PRO A 87 3.31 5.52 -26.18
N GLU A 88 4.13 4.97 -27.08
CA GLU A 88 4.49 3.56 -27.02
C GLU A 88 5.24 3.26 -25.70
N ARG A 89 4.69 2.32 -24.92
CA ARG A 89 5.19 1.96 -23.61
C ARG A 89 5.32 0.45 -23.46
N LYS A 90 6.55 -0.03 -23.31
CA LYS A 90 6.89 -1.46 -23.24
C LYS A 90 6.18 -2.20 -22.10
N HIS A 91 5.87 -1.53 -21.01
CA HIS A 91 5.31 -2.14 -19.79
C HIS A 91 3.86 -1.73 -19.53
N ALA A 92 3.18 -1.17 -20.53
CA ALA A 92 1.75 -0.89 -20.48
C ALA A 92 0.96 -2.18 -20.77
N HIS A 93 0.04 -2.51 -19.88
CA HIS A 93 -0.64 -3.81 -19.89
C HIS A 93 -2.15 -3.74 -19.95
N VAL A 94 -2.76 -2.66 -19.42
CA VAL A 94 -4.21 -2.43 -19.47
C VAL A 94 -4.45 -0.96 -19.79
N PHE A 95 -5.37 -0.72 -20.73
CA PHE A 95 -5.77 0.61 -21.19
C PHE A 95 -7.28 0.75 -21.01
N PHE A 96 -7.71 1.77 -20.30
CA PHE A 96 -9.10 2.16 -20.16
C PHE A 96 -9.29 3.42 -20.99
N GLN A 97 -10.02 3.31 -22.10
CA GLN A 97 -10.35 4.45 -22.94
C GLN A 97 -11.66 5.07 -22.46
N PHE A 98 -11.73 6.39 -22.40
CA PHE A 98 -12.92 7.12 -21.97
C PHE A 98 -13.65 7.75 -23.17
N GLU A 99 -14.95 8.02 -23.01
CA GLU A 99 -15.78 8.64 -24.07
C GLU A 99 -15.29 10.04 -24.44
N ASP A 100 -14.62 10.76 -23.53
CA ASP A 100 -14.04 12.09 -23.77
C ASP A 100 -12.69 12.07 -24.50
N GLY A 101 -12.20 10.90 -24.90
CA GLY A 101 -10.95 10.70 -25.62
C GLY A 101 -9.73 10.43 -24.73
N GLY A 102 -9.82 10.64 -23.41
CA GLY A 102 -8.72 10.33 -22.48
C GLY A 102 -8.49 8.82 -22.34
N THR A 103 -7.27 8.44 -21.96
CA THR A 103 -6.88 7.04 -21.73
C THR A 103 -6.14 6.89 -20.42
N LEU A 104 -6.62 6.02 -19.53
CA LEU A 104 -5.90 5.59 -18.33
C LEU A 104 -5.12 4.32 -18.66
N VAL A 105 -3.82 4.36 -18.43
CA VAL A 105 -2.89 3.25 -18.72
C VAL A 105 -2.33 2.68 -17.42
N TYR A 106 -2.41 1.37 -17.27
CA TYR A 106 -1.73 0.65 -16.19
C TYR A 106 -0.42 0.05 -16.70
N GLU A 107 0.68 0.40 -16.04
CA GLU A 107 2.02 -0.10 -16.32
C GLU A 107 2.57 -0.90 -15.14
N ASP A 108 3.28 -2.00 -15.43
CA ASP A 108 3.98 -2.79 -14.41
C ASP A 108 5.15 -3.56 -15.03
N VAL A 109 6.37 -3.11 -14.75
CA VAL A 109 7.60 -3.74 -15.23
C VAL A 109 7.69 -5.22 -14.81
N ARG A 110 7.23 -5.52 -13.59
CA ARG A 110 7.31 -6.87 -13.00
C ARG A 110 6.10 -7.74 -13.28
N LYS A 111 5.00 -7.17 -13.74
CA LYS A 111 3.74 -7.88 -14.04
C LYS A 111 3.14 -8.61 -12.83
N PHE A 112 3.31 -8.07 -11.63
CA PHE A 112 2.79 -8.64 -10.38
C PHE A 112 1.47 -8.03 -9.94
N GLY A 113 1.14 -6.86 -10.48
CA GLY A 113 -0.12 -6.18 -10.19
C GLY A 113 -1.32 -7.02 -10.59
N THR A 114 -2.44 -6.78 -9.93
CA THR A 114 -3.67 -7.54 -10.14
C THR A 114 -4.87 -6.61 -10.24
N MET A 115 -5.83 -7.00 -11.08
CA MET A 115 -7.14 -6.37 -11.20
C MET A 115 -8.23 -7.43 -11.05
N GLU A 116 -9.29 -7.11 -10.33
CA GLU A 116 -10.41 -8.01 -10.05
C GLU A 116 -11.71 -7.22 -10.05
N LEU A 117 -12.73 -7.70 -10.73
CA LEU A 117 -14.04 -7.06 -10.84
C LEU A 117 -15.04 -7.82 -9.97
N LEU A 118 -15.74 -7.11 -9.10
CA LEU A 118 -16.73 -7.69 -8.18
C LEU A 118 -18.03 -6.90 -8.19
N ALA A 119 -19.13 -7.55 -7.82
CA ALA A 119 -20.34 -6.86 -7.39
C ALA A 119 -20.07 -6.17 -6.02
N PRO A 120 -20.62 -4.96 -5.78
CA PRO A 120 -20.33 -4.18 -4.57
C PRO A 120 -20.63 -4.92 -3.26
N ASP A 121 -21.67 -5.72 -3.21
CA ASP A 121 -22.10 -6.53 -2.06
C ASP A 121 -21.11 -7.66 -1.69
N LEU A 122 -20.20 -8.03 -2.59
CA LEU A 122 -19.17 -9.04 -2.34
C LEU A 122 -17.87 -8.46 -1.76
N LEU A 123 -17.74 -7.13 -1.66
CA LEU A 123 -16.49 -6.48 -1.27
C LEU A 123 -16.03 -6.85 0.15
N ASP A 124 -16.95 -6.88 1.11
CA ASP A 124 -16.62 -7.27 2.50
C ASP A 124 -16.15 -8.72 2.56
N ALA A 125 -16.88 -9.64 1.93
CA ALA A 125 -16.50 -11.05 1.86
C ALA A 125 -15.13 -11.24 1.18
N TYR A 126 -14.83 -10.44 0.18
CA TYR A 126 -13.52 -10.43 -0.49
C TYR A 126 -12.40 -10.10 0.49
N PHE A 127 -12.49 -8.99 1.23
CA PHE A 127 -11.43 -8.59 2.16
C PHE A 127 -11.34 -9.51 3.38
N ILE A 128 -12.44 -10.08 3.84
CA ILE A 128 -12.45 -11.14 4.86
C ILE A 128 -11.66 -12.37 4.36
N SER A 129 -11.87 -12.79 3.10
CA SER A 129 -11.13 -13.91 2.50
C SER A 129 -9.62 -13.65 2.40
N LYS A 130 -9.22 -12.39 2.20
CA LYS A 130 -7.81 -11.96 2.21
C LYS A 130 -7.23 -11.85 3.63
N LYS A 131 -8.03 -12.01 4.67
CA LYS A 131 -7.66 -11.80 6.08
C LYS A 131 -7.00 -10.43 6.30
N LEU A 132 -7.51 -9.42 5.62
CA LEU A 132 -6.96 -8.07 5.72
C LEU A 132 -7.42 -7.44 7.05
N GLY A 133 -6.45 -7.02 7.85
CA GLY A 133 -6.66 -6.34 9.13
C GLY A 133 -7.36 -4.98 8.99
N PRO A 134 -7.64 -4.28 10.10
CA PRO A 134 -8.29 -2.97 10.09
C PRO A 134 -7.44 -1.91 9.37
N GLU A 135 -8.08 -0.81 8.96
CA GLU A 135 -7.37 0.40 8.56
C GLU A 135 -6.62 1.00 9.76
N PRO A 136 -5.44 1.60 9.56
CA PRO A 136 -4.67 2.24 10.62
C PRO A 136 -5.25 3.60 11.00
N SER A 137 -6.42 3.60 11.62
CA SER A 137 -7.13 4.78 12.09
C SER A 137 -7.54 4.61 13.56
N GLU A 138 -7.77 5.70 14.27
CA GLU A 138 -8.27 5.65 15.66
C GLU A 138 -9.63 4.97 15.78
N GLN A 139 -10.44 4.97 14.71
CA GLN A 139 -11.78 4.40 14.70
C GLN A 139 -11.76 2.89 14.46
N ASP A 140 -10.88 2.41 13.57
CA ASP A 140 -10.91 1.02 13.08
C ASP A 140 -9.86 0.14 13.76
N PHE A 141 -8.73 0.72 14.18
CA PHE A 141 -7.61 -0.02 14.75
C PHE A 141 -7.66 -0.03 16.27
N ASP A 142 -8.37 -1.01 16.84
CA ASP A 142 -8.54 -1.15 18.29
C ASP A 142 -7.25 -1.68 18.96
N VAL A 143 -6.71 -0.92 19.92
CA VAL A 143 -5.48 -1.25 20.62
C VAL A 143 -5.57 -2.53 21.46
N GLN A 144 -6.74 -2.84 22.06
CA GLN A 144 -6.92 -4.03 22.89
C GLN A 144 -6.97 -5.29 22.03
N VAL A 145 -7.68 -5.22 20.89
CA VAL A 145 -7.71 -6.30 19.89
C VAL A 145 -6.31 -6.55 19.33
N PHE A 146 -5.58 -5.49 19.03
CA PHE A 146 -4.19 -5.56 18.56
C PHE A 146 -3.27 -6.24 19.58
N GLN A 147 -3.29 -5.81 20.84
CA GLN A 147 -2.48 -6.40 21.91
C GLN A 147 -2.84 -7.88 22.15
N ALA A 148 -4.13 -8.22 22.14
CA ALA A 148 -4.56 -9.61 22.27
C ALA A 148 -4.07 -10.49 21.11
N ALA A 149 -3.95 -9.94 19.92
CA ALA A 149 -3.38 -10.65 18.76
C ALA A 149 -1.86 -10.81 18.88
N LEU A 150 -1.13 -9.78 19.35
CA LEU A 150 0.31 -9.86 19.61
C LEU A 150 0.63 -10.97 20.60
N ALA A 151 -0.10 -11.05 21.71
CA ALA A 151 0.12 -12.03 22.78
C ALA A 151 0.00 -13.50 22.32
N LYS A 152 -0.66 -13.76 21.20
CA LYS A 152 -0.86 -15.10 20.63
C LYS A 152 0.23 -15.52 19.63
N SER A 153 1.20 -14.67 19.29
CA SER A 153 2.11 -14.91 18.17
C SER A 153 3.58 -14.96 18.59
N LYS A 154 4.27 -16.02 18.21
CA LYS A 154 5.74 -16.16 18.33
C LYS A 154 6.51 -15.48 17.21
N LYS A 155 5.83 -14.95 16.18
CA LYS A 155 6.49 -14.28 15.07
C LYS A 155 7.26 -13.05 15.55
N PRO A 156 8.42 -12.73 14.93
CA PRO A 156 9.04 -11.43 15.12
C PRO A 156 8.03 -10.31 14.82
N ILE A 157 8.01 -9.27 15.64
CA ILE A 157 7.01 -8.20 15.53
C ILE A 157 6.99 -7.55 14.14
N LYS A 158 8.15 -7.30 13.53
CA LYS A 158 8.20 -6.79 12.16
C LYS A 158 7.48 -7.70 11.17
N THR A 159 7.78 -9.01 11.23
CA THR A 159 7.18 -10.00 10.30
C THR A 159 5.67 -10.08 10.51
N HIS A 160 5.22 -10.01 11.76
CA HIS A 160 3.81 -10.06 12.11
C HIS A 160 3.03 -8.82 11.60
N LEU A 161 3.60 -7.62 11.71
CA LEU A 161 3.03 -6.40 11.14
C LEU A 161 2.97 -6.42 9.61
N LEU A 162 3.95 -7.06 8.96
CA LEU A 162 3.98 -7.20 7.51
C LEU A 162 2.93 -8.15 6.93
N ASP A 163 2.35 -9.03 7.74
CA ASP A 163 1.33 -10.01 7.31
C ASP A 163 0.00 -9.35 6.87
N GLN A 164 -0.20 -8.07 7.12
CA GLN A 164 -1.43 -7.30 6.85
C GLN A 164 -2.66 -7.78 7.64
N THR A 165 -2.50 -8.72 8.56
CA THR A 165 -3.62 -9.28 9.35
C THR A 165 -3.88 -8.51 10.63
N LEU A 166 -2.84 -7.93 11.23
CA LEU A 166 -2.94 -7.10 12.44
C LEU A 166 -3.47 -5.71 12.13
N VAL A 167 -2.95 -5.12 11.07
CA VAL A 167 -3.30 -3.82 10.53
C VAL A 167 -2.95 -3.79 9.05
N ALA A 168 -3.79 -3.18 8.24
CA ALA A 168 -3.54 -3.05 6.81
C ALA A 168 -2.56 -1.91 6.51
N GLY A 169 -1.84 -2.00 5.40
CA GLY A 169 -1.12 -0.86 4.83
C GLY A 169 0.38 -0.79 5.10
N LEU A 170 0.88 -1.33 6.22
CA LEU A 170 2.32 -1.36 6.51
C LEU A 170 3.10 -2.24 5.53
N GLY A 171 4.20 -1.72 5.02
CA GLY A 171 5.19 -2.49 4.28
C GLY A 171 6.58 -2.31 4.88
N ASN A 172 7.62 -2.60 4.10
CA ASN A 172 8.99 -2.68 4.64
C ASN A 172 9.57 -1.33 5.05
N ILE A 173 9.10 -0.24 4.45
CA ILE A 173 9.54 1.12 4.76
C ILE A 173 8.96 1.52 6.12
N TYR A 174 7.63 1.60 6.16
CA TYR A 174 6.97 2.19 7.31
C TYR A 174 7.00 1.29 8.55
N VAL A 175 7.12 -0.03 8.41
CA VAL A 175 7.29 -0.91 9.57
C VAL A 175 8.61 -0.65 10.31
N ASP A 176 9.72 -0.37 9.59
CA ASP A 176 10.99 -0.02 10.23
C ASP A 176 10.87 1.33 10.96
N GLU A 177 10.23 2.33 10.35
CA GLU A 177 9.99 3.64 10.96
C GLU A 177 9.08 3.57 12.19
N VAL A 178 8.00 2.79 12.13
CA VAL A 178 7.09 2.55 13.26
C VAL A 178 7.84 1.93 14.44
N LEU A 179 8.59 0.87 14.21
CA LEU A 179 9.31 0.16 15.26
C LEU A 179 10.45 1.00 15.85
N TRP A 180 11.11 1.85 15.05
CA TRP A 180 12.09 2.80 15.57
C TRP A 180 11.44 3.87 16.46
N ARG A 181 10.29 4.41 16.04
CA ARG A 181 9.56 5.40 16.86
C ARG A 181 9.05 4.78 18.15
N ALA A 182 8.53 3.56 18.10
CA ALA A 182 8.09 2.80 19.28
C ALA A 182 9.24 2.25 20.14
N GLN A 183 10.50 2.37 19.71
CA GLN A 183 11.70 1.85 20.37
C GLN A 183 11.69 0.33 20.57
N VAL A 184 11.03 -0.41 19.70
CA VAL A 184 10.90 -1.87 19.75
C VAL A 184 11.82 -2.53 18.72
N HIS A 185 12.65 -3.49 19.17
CA HIS A 185 13.52 -4.23 18.25
C HIS A 185 12.70 -5.10 17.27
N PRO A 186 12.95 -5.05 15.95
CA PRO A 186 12.12 -5.70 14.94
C PRO A 186 12.06 -7.23 15.05
N ALA A 187 13.07 -7.86 15.64
CA ALA A 187 13.16 -9.31 15.79
C ALA A 187 12.56 -9.84 17.12
N ARG A 188 12.03 -8.99 17.99
CA ARG A 188 11.37 -9.46 19.22
C ARG A 188 10.12 -10.28 18.89
N PRO A 189 9.91 -11.43 19.54
CA PRO A 189 8.65 -12.17 19.38
C PRO A 189 7.46 -11.33 19.85
N SER A 190 6.40 -11.26 19.07
CA SER A 190 5.24 -10.41 19.38
C SER A 190 4.65 -10.69 20.77
N GLN A 191 4.58 -11.96 21.19
CA GLN A 191 4.04 -12.35 22.49
C GLN A 191 4.87 -11.90 23.70
N THR A 192 6.11 -11.43 23.49
CA THR A 192 6.98 -10.95 24.59
C THR A 192 6.89 -9.45 24.81
N LEU A 193 6.10 -8.76 24.01
CA LEU A 193 5.93 -7.30 24.11
C LEU A 193 4.97 -6.99 25.26
N PRO A 194 5.38 -6.15 26.24
CA PRO A 194 4.48 -5.63 27.25
C PRO A 194 3.41 -4.72 26.62
N ALA A 195 2.33 -4.47 27.33
CA ALA A 195 1.18 -3.70 26.84
C ALA A 195 1.57 -2.28 26.39
N GLU A 196 2.48 -1.63 27.11
CA GLU A 196 2.96 -0.28 26.79
C GLU A 196 3.67 -0.24 25.43
N GLU A 197 4.51 -1.23 25.11
CA GLU A 197 5.14 -1.33 23.80
C GLU A 197 4.15 -1.65 22.71
N GLY A 198 3.14 -2.49 22.99
CA GLY A 198 2.02 -2.75 22.08
C GLY A 198 1.26 -1.46 21.75
N THR A 199 0.91 -0.67 22.77
CA THR A 199 0.27 0.65 22.58
C THR A 199 1.16 1.58 21.77
N ALA A 200 2.47 1.66 22.09
CA ALA A 200 3.39 2.52 21.33
C ALA A 200 3.46 2.13 19.84
N ILE A 201 3.49 0.83 19.50
CA ILE A 201 3.45 0.37 18.11
C ILE A 201 2.13 0.75 17.43
N HIS A 202 1.01 0.57 18.11
CA HIS A 202 -0.31 0.95 17.63
C HIS A 202 -0.36 2.45 17.27
N ASP A 203 -0.03 3.33 18.23
CA ASP A 203 -0.10 4.78 18.07
C ASP A 203 0.89 5.26 16.98
N GLN A 204 2.12 4.70 16.97
CA GLN A 204 3.10 5.04 15.95
C GLN A 204 2.71 4.52 14.56
N THR A 205 1.96 3.43 14.46
CA THR A 205 1.43 2.97 13.16
C THR A 205 0.47 4.00 12.56
N ILE A 206 -0.46 4.51 13.34
CA ILE A 206 -1.40 5.56 12.91
C ILE A 206 -0.64 6.85 12.56
N ALA A 207 0.25 7.30 13.45
CA ALA A 207 0.98 8.55 13.28
C ALA A 207 1.92 8.55 12.06
N VAL A 208 2.70 7.48 11.88
CA VAL A 208 3.67 7.36 10.77
C VAL A 208 2.93 7.29 9.42
N LEU A 209 1.90 6.45 9.32
CA LEU A 209 1.15 6.31 8.07
C LEU A 209 0.36 7.58 7.75
N GLY A 210 -0.23 8.24 8.75
CA GLY A 210 -0.89 9.55 8.58
C GLY A 210 0.07 10.62 8.06
N GLN A 211 1.24 10.77 8.71
CA GLN A 211 2.28 11.69 8.24
C GLN A 211 2.74 11.37 6.81
N ALA A 212 2.92 10.09 6.50
CA ALA A 212 3.34 9.68 5.17
C ALA A 212 2.29 9.98 4.08
N VAL A 213 1.00 9.85 4.39
CA VAL A 213 -0.10 10.27 3.50
C VAL A 213 -0.06 11.77 3.24
N GLU A 214 0.15 12.60 4.27
CA GLU A 214 0.27 14.06 4.14
C GLU A 214 1.47 14.47 3.27
N LYS A 215 2.56 13.71 3.32
CA LYS A 215 3.79 13.93 2.53
C LYS A 215 3.76 13.30 1.12
N GLY A 216 2.63 12.74 0.70
CA GLY A 216 2.50 12.11 -0.62
C GLY A 216 3.23 10.78 -0.77
N GLY A 217 3.56 10.10 0.34
CA GLY A 217 4.34 8.87 0.35
C GLY A 217 5.84 9.06 0.10
N SER A 218 6.55 7.95 -0.04
CA SER A 218 8.00 7.91 -0.28
C SER A 218 8.31 7.62 -1.74
N THR A 219 9.05 8.51 -2.41
CA THR A 219 9.64 8.23 -3.72
C THR A 219 10.97 7.53 -3.53
N ILE A 220 10.93 6.20 -3.49
CA ILE A 220 12.13 5.38 -3.46
C ILE A 220 12.23 4.64 -4.80
N ARG A 221 13.27 4.94 -5.58
CA ARG A 221 13.57 4.40 -6.91
C ARG A 221 12.66 4.92 -8.02
N THR A 222 11.46 4.32 -8.20
CA THR A 222 10.66 4.53 -9.41
C THR A 222 9.21 4.93 -9.14
N TYR A 223 8.82 5.13 -7.86
CA TYR A 223 7.45 5.53 -7.56
C TYR A 223 7.26 7.02 -7.92
N THR A 224 6.19 7.30 -8.64
CA THR A 224 5.64 8.63 -8.88
C THR A 224 4.11 8.55 -8.75
N ASN A 225 3.45 9.66 -8.40
CA ASN A 225 1.99 9.71 -8.36
C ASN A 225 1.40 9.70 -9.80
N ALA A 226 0.07 9.76 -9.92
CA ALA A 226 -0.63 9.75 -11.22
C ALA A 226 -0.31 10.98 -12.10
N PHE A 227 0.28 12.05 -11.54
CA PHE A 227 0.76 13.24 -12.25
C PHE A 227 2.26 13.19 -12.57
N GLY A 228 2.97 12.12 -12.17
CA GLY A 228 4.42 12.01 -12.34
C GLY A 228 5.24 12.75 -11.29
N GLU A 229 4.61 13.24 -10.22
CA GLU A 229 5.28 13.95 -9.12
C GLU A 229 5.81 13.00 -8.06
N ASP A 230 6.88 13.40 -7.39
CA ASP A 230 7.51 12.66 -6.32
C ASP A 230 6.89 12.98 -4.95
N GLY A 231 6.73 11.96 -4.10
CA GLY A 231 6.45 12.18 -2.70
C GLY A 231 7.70 12.71 -1.96
N THR A 232 7.52 13.22 -0.75
CA THR A 232 8.61 13.82 0.05
C THR A 232 8.87 13.08 1.36
N MET A 233 8.17 11.97 1.64
CA MET A 233 8.31 11.27 2.91
C MET A 233 9.70 10.64 3.11
N GLN A 234 10.44 10.33 2.05
CA GLN A 234 11.83 9.82 2.14
C GLN A 234 12.77 10.75 2.91
N ASP A 235 12.52 12.06 2.92
CA ASP A 235 13.32 13.05 3.63
C ASP A 235 13.11 12.98 5.15
N PHE A 236 12.03 12.33 5.59
CA PHE A 236 11.63 12.19 6.98
C PHE A 236 11.91 10.80 7.56
N HIS A 237 12.45 9.86 6.77
CA HIS A 237 12.85 8.56 7.30
C HIS A 237 13.96 8.71 8.34
N GLN A 238 13.88 7.91 9.39
CA GLN A 238 14.82 7.94 10.50
C GLN A 238 15.78 6.74 10.49
N VAL A 239 15.33 5.59 10.00
CA VAL A 239 16.14 4.37 9.94
C VAL A 239 16.11 3.68 8.58
N TYR A 240 15.00 3.77 7.86
CA TYR A 240 14.89 3.07 6.58
C TYR A 240 15.90 3.61 5.56
N ASP A 241 16.70 2.69 4.99
CA ASP A 241 17.81 2.96 4.05
C ASP A 241 18.93 3.86 4.61
N LYS A 242 19.06 3.93 5.95
CA LYS A 242 20.09 4.72 6.67
C LYS A 242 21.13 3.87 7.39
N ALA A 243 21.31 2.61 6.97
CA ALA A 243 22.37 1.76 7.53
C ALA A 243 23.75 2.42 7.39
N GLY A 244 24.54 2.41 8.49
CA GLY A 244 25.84 3.07 8.54
C GLY A 244 25.81 4.56 8.91
N GLN A 245 24.63 5.18 8.99
CA GLN A 245 24.46 6.56 9.45
C GLN A 245 24.16 6.60 10.96
N GLU A 246 24.40 7.74 11.57
CA GLU A 246 24.08 7.96 12.98
C GLU A 246 22.57 8.08 13.23
N CYS A 247 22.10 7.41 14.28
CA CYS A 247 20.73 7.56 14.76
C CYS A 247 20.52 8.98 15.30
N VAL A 248 19.54 9.69 14.78
CA VAL A 248 19.24 11.08 15.17
C VAL A 248 18.85 11.22 16.65
N ARG A 249 18.43 10.12 17.31
CA ARG A 249 18.05 10.11 18.74
C ARG A 249 19.24 9.92 19.68
N CYS A 250 20.21 9.07 19.33
CA CYS A 250 21.28 8.68 20.28
C CYS A 250 22.69 8.62 19.68
N GLY A 251 22.88 8.95 18.41
CA GLY A 251 24.17 8.93 17.72
C GLY A 251 24.71 7.53 17.36
N THR A 252 24.08 6.44 17.85
CA THR A 252 24.54 5.08 17.53
C THR A 252 24.30 4.77 16.07
N ILE A 253 25.23 4.04 15.44
CA ILE A 253 25.12 3.67 14.03
C ILE A 253 23.91 2.75 13.79
N ILE A 254 23.08 3.10 12.80
CA ILE A 254 21.95 2.32 12.35
C ILE A 254 22.45 1.04 11.68
N GLU A 255 21.91 -0.09 12.09
CA GLU A 255 22.23 -1.40 11.56
C GLU A 255 21.19 -1.87 10.54
N LYS A 256 21.64 -2.81 9.69
CA LYS A 256 20.79 -3.54 8.74
C LYS A 256 20.98 -5.03 8.94
N ILE A 257 19.87 -5.73 9.16
CA ILE A 257 19.84 -7.20 9.24
C ILE A 257 18.87 -7.77 8.22
N GLN A 258 18.94 -9.07 7.99
CA GLN A 258 17.93 -9.82 7.23
C GLN A 258 16.95 -10.46 8.20
N LEU A 259 15.66 -10.13 8.10
CA LEU A 259 14.60 -10.69 8.93
C LEU A 259 13.38 -11.04 8.08
N GLY A 260 12.95 -12.31 8.14
CA GLY A 260 11.80 -12.80 7.35
C GLY A 260 11.93 -12.56 5.84
N GLY A 261 13.15 -12.67 5.30
CA GLY A 261 13.42 -12.42 3.88
C GLY A 261 13.43 -10.93 3.49
N ARG A 262 13.41 -10.01 4.46
CA ARG A 262 13.39 -8.55 4.24
C ARG A 262 14.59 -7.86 4.90
N GLY A 263 15.20 -6.92 4.17
CA GLY A 263 16.16 -5.99 4.78
C GLY A 263 15.46 -5.15 5.85
N THR A 264 16.05 -5.07 7.03
CA THR A 264 15.45 -4.50 8.23
C THR A 264 16.43 -3.51 8.84
N HIS A 265 16.05 -2.25 8.96
CA HIS A 265 16.90 -1.18 9.49
C HIS A 265 16.43 -0.81 10.90
N PHE A 266 17.35 -0.64 11.82
CA PHE A 266 17.03 -0.31 13.20
C PHE A 266 18.23 0.30 13.92
N CYS A 267 17.99 1.02 15.02
CA CYS A 267 19.04 1.49 15.93
C CYS A 267 19.21 0.47 17.07
N PRO A 268 20.40 -0.18 17.23
CA PRO A 268 20.59 -1.21 18.24
C PRO A 268 20.56 -0.68 19.68
N GLN A 269 20.81 0.62 19.89
CA GLN A 269 20.74 1.26 21.21
C GLN A 269 19.32 1.66 21.59
N CYS A 270 18.56 2.26 20.66
CA CYS A 270 17.18 2.68 20.92
C CYS A 270 16.20 1.52 20.94
N GLN A 271 16.46 0.47 20.14
CA GLN A 271 15.59 -0.68 19.93
C GLN A 271 16.28 -1.94 20.45
N ARG A 272 16.35 -2.08 21.79
CA ARG A 272 17.02 -3.22 22.42
C ARG A 272 16.24 -4.51 22.24
N ARG A 273 16.96 -5.62 22.14
CA ARG A 273 16.37 -6.93 21.87
C ARG A 273 15.60 -7.52 23.08
N GLY A 274 15.82 -7.00 24.27
CA GLY A 274 15.25 -7.50 25.52
C GLY A 274 16.09 -8.61 26.11
#